data_3ddc76831fc390ddd58d3215800146fa
#
_entry.id   3ddc76831fc390ddd58d3215800146fa
#
_cell.length_a   1.000
_cell.length_b   1.000
_cell.length_c   1.000
_cell.angle_alpha   90.00
_cell.angle_beta   90.00
_cell.angle_gamma   90.00
#
_symmetry.space_group_name_H-M   'P 1'
#
loop_
_entity.id
_entity.type
_entity.pdbx_description
1 polymer ?
#
loop_
_entity_poly.entity_id
_entity_poly.type
_entity_poly.pdbx_seq_one_letter_code
_entity_poly.pdbx_strand_id
1 'polypeptide(L)'
;NWNAKQKDLNRIAVELHTIGQYQYARSLKLIPSDNKNNEWLSPWDIMELDDPSSNQVELLVQLEKISNFEFVNDEMIFTYFSVLEKFSDDINYSKIKREVNNNHIKFFSKSLVLYLLAFIMLGVSWIAKPILFRKISLSFISIGFAFHIFGIINRMIIMQRPPVSTLYESILFVGFVLVLISLIFEMIRKDSLGLFVGLIGGIVLHFIGLKYAADGDTLGMLVAVLNSNFWLSIHVTTITF
;
A
#
# COMPACT_ATOMS: atom_id res chain seq x y z
N ASN A 1 -27.91 -34.70 13.76
CA ASN A 1 -26.46 -34.82 13.46
C ASN A 1 -26.28 -34.90 11.95
N TRP A 2 -25.76 -33.81 11.36
CA TRP A 2 -25.48 -33.77 9.94
C TRP A 2 -24.26 -34.63 9.61
N ASN A 3 -24.37 -35.41 8.53
CA ASN A 3 -23.25 -36.19 7.99
C ASN A 3 -22.17 -35.25 7.41
N ALA A 4 -20.91 -35.66 7.35
CA ALA A 4 -19.79 -34.84 6.86
C ALA A 4 -20.07 -34.18 5.50
N LYS A 5 -20.64 -34.92 4.54
CA LYS A 5 -21.10 -34.43 3.24
C LYS A 5 -22.16 -33.32 3.34
N GLN A 6 -23.08 -33.42 4.28
CA GLN A 6 -24.12 -32.40 4.49
C GLN A 6 -23.52 -31.10 5.08
N LYS A 7 -22.51 -31.22 5.94
CA LYS A 7 -21.78 -30.05 6.47
C LYS A 7 -21.01 -29.33 5.37
N ASP A 8 -20.35 -30.08 4.48
CA ASP A 8 -19.61 -29.49 3.36
C ASP A 8 -20.55 -28.82 2.34
N LEU A 9 -21.68 -29.45 2.02
CA LEU A 9 -22.69 -28.82 1.15
C LEU A 9 -23.30 -27.55 1.77
N ASN A 10 -23.57 -27.56 3.07
CA ASN A 10 -24.10 -26.39 3.74
C ASN A 10 -23.06 -25.25 3.79
N ARG A 11 -21.76 -25.57 4.01
CA ARG A 11 -20.67 -24.59 3.95
C ARG A 11 -20.59 -23.96 2.56
N ILE A 12 -20.58 -24.76 1.50
CA ILE A 12 -20.55 -24.29 0.12
C ILE A 12 -21.80 -23.44 -0.20
N ALA A 13 -22.97 -23.85 0.25
CA ALA A 13 -24.20 -23.10 0.05
C ALA A 13 -24.16 -21.73 0.78
N VAL A 14 -23.62 -21.69 1.99
CA VAL A 14 -23.42 -20.44 2.75
C VAL A 14 -22.38 -19.56 2.08
N GLU A 15 -21.26 -20.11 1.61
CA GLU A 15 -20.23 -19.38 0.88
C GLU A 15 -20.78 -18.79 -0.43
N LEU A 16 -21.53 -19.58 -1.23
CA LEU A 16 -22.20 -19.11 -2.44
C LEU A 16 -23.25 -18.03 -2.16
N HIS A 17 -24.03 -18.21 -1.09
CA HIS A 17 -25.00 -17.20 -0.66
C HIS A 17 -24.31 -15.92 -0.20
N THR A 18 -23.14 -16.02 0.45
CA THR A 18 -22.34 -14.87 0.91
C THR A 18 -21.72 -14.14 -0.27
N ILE A 19 -21.24 -14.85 -1.31
CA ILE A 19 -20.72 -14.26 -2.55
C ILE A 19 -21.85 -13.56 -3.33
N GLY A 20 -23.07 -14.12 -3.30
CA GLY A 20 -24.26 -13.50 -3.91
C GLY A 20 -24.88 -12.38 -3.10
N GLN A 21 -24.41 -12.08 -1.89
CA GLN A 21 -24.97 -11.01 -1.08
C GLN A 21 -24.58 -9.63 -1.61
N TYR A 22 -25.57 -8.74 -1.63
CA TYR A 22 -25.54 -7.33 -2.02
C TYR A 22 -24.30 -6.54 -1.51
N GLN A 23 -23.76 -6.91 -0.34
CA GLN A 23 -22.62 -6.24 0.27
C GLN A 23 -21.32 -6.39 -0.50
N TYR A 24 -21.07 -7.55 -1.13
CA TYR A 24 -19.84 -7.76 -1.91
C TYR A 24 -19.88 -7.05 -3.25
N ALA A 25 -21.04 -7.04 -3.92
CA ALA A 25 -21.23 -6.30 -5.16
C ALA A 25 -21.08 -4.78 -4.95
N ARG A 26 -21.52 -4.24 -3.81
CA ARG A 26 -21.35 -2.83 -3.42
C ARG A 26 -19.89 -2.49 -3.03
N SER A 27 -19.04 -3.46 -2.74
CA SER A 27 -17.62 -3.21 -2.47
C SER A 27 -16.81 -2.87 -3.73
N LEU A 28 -17.29 -3.25 -4.90
CA LEU A 28 -16.66 -2.96 -6.19
C LEU A 28 -17.00 -1.55 -6.68
N LYS A 29 -16.37 -0.55 -6.09
CA LYS A 29 -16.53 0.86 -6.44
C LYS A 29 -15.70 1.18 -7.69
N LEU A 30 -16.33 1.15 -8.86
CA LEU A 30 -15.67 1.27 -10.15
C LEU A 30 -16.10 2.53 -10.93
N ILE A 31 -17.23 3.16 -10.58
CA ILE A 31 -17.81 4.28 -11.31
C ILE A 31 -17.66 5.55 -10.46
N PRO A 32 -17.10 6.64 -11.00
CA PRO A 32 -16.98 7.90 -10.25
C PRO A 32 -18.34 8.55 -10.03
N SER A 33 -18.52 9.20 -8.88
CA SER A 33 -19.69 10.04 -8.60
C SER A 33 -19.54 11.40 -9.25
N ASP A 34 -20.62 11.97 -9.77
CA ASP A 34 -20.67 13.36 -10.25
C ASP A 34 -20.65 14.39 -9.09
N ASN A 35 -20.78 13.94 -7.85
CA ASN A 35 -20.70 14.79 -6.69
C ASN A 35 -19.24 15.12 -6.34
N LYS A 36 -18.96 16.38 -5.96
CA LYS A 36 -17.65 16.92 -5.59
C LYS A 36 -16.91 16.19 -4.44
N ASN A 37 -17.51 15.16 -3.87
CA ASN A 37 -16.93 14.38 -2.76
C ASN A 37 -15.94 13.32 -3.20
N ASN A 38 -15.62 13.18 -4.51
CA ASN A 38 -14.69 12.17 -5.04
C ASN A 38 -14.98 10.73 -4.58
N GLU A 39 -16.24 10.40 -4.32
CA GLU A 39 -16.63 9.04 -3.97
C GLU A 39 -16.83 8.21 -5.23
N TRP A 40 -16.33 6.98 -5.18
CA TRP A 40 -16.59 6.01 -6.23
C TRP A 40 -17.81 5.18 -5.86
N LEU A 41 -18.66 4.92 -6.86
CA LEU A 41 -19.90 4.19 -6.71
C LEU A 41 -19.75 2.77 -7.28
N SER A 42 -20.47 1.83 -6.70
CA SER A 42 -20.60 0.49 -7.29
C SER A 42 -21.66 0.51 -8.40
N PRO A 43 -21.66 -0.50 -9.30
CA PRO A 43 -22.74 -0.65 -10.29
C PRO A 43 -24.14 -0.66 -9.66
N TRP A 44 -24.29 -1.21 -8.46
CA TRP A 44 -25.55 -1.24 -7.73
C TRP A 44 -25.98 0.13 -7.22
N ASP A 45 -25.03 0.93 -6.73
CA ASP A 45 -25.33 2.28 -6.27
C ASP A 45 -25.85 3.14 -7.42
N ILE A 46 -25.33 2.94 -8.66
CA ILE A 46 -25.81 3.65 -9.86
C ILE A 46 -27.22 3.22 -10.23
N MET A 47 -27.57 1.92 -10.13
CA MET A 47 -28.90 1.42 -10.42
C MET A 47 -29.96 1.91 -9.41
N GLU A 48 -29.56 2.28 -8.20
CA GLU A 48 -30.44 2.84 -7.15
C GLU A 48 -30.57 4.37 -7.24
N LEU A 49 -29.77 5.06 -8.10
CA LEU A 49 -29.91 6.49 -8.31
C LEU A 49 -31.20 6.82 -9.10
N ASP A 50 -31.94 7.82 -8.65
CA ASP A 50 -33.14 8.28 -9.35
C ASP A 50 -32.82 8.94 -10.70
N ASP A 51 -31.63 9.56 -10.84
CA ASP A 51 -31.19 10.25 -12.08
C ASP A 51 -29.67 10.06 -12.28
N PRO A 52 -29.23 8.89 -12.77
CA PRO A 52 -27.81 8.67 -13.08
C PRO A 52 -27.39 9.46 -14.30
N SER A 53 -26.18 10.03 -14.31
CA SER A 53 -25.68 10.78 -15.46
C SER A 53 -25.46 9.87 -16.67
N SER A 54 -25.53 10.46 -17.86
CA SER A 54 -25.31 9.77 -19.13
C SER A 54 -23.95 9.04 -19.17
N ASN A 55 -22.90 9.63 -18.60
CA ASN A 55 -21.56 9.04 -18.51
C ASN A 55 -21.52 7.86 -17.55
N GLN A 56 -22.23 7.91 -16.43
CA GLN A 56 -22.33 6.80 -15.47
C GLN A 56 -23.05 5.59 -16.07
N VAL A 57 -24.13 5.85 -16.80
CA VAL A 57 -24.86 4.79 -17.53
C VAL A 57 -23.96 4.17 -18.62
N GLU A 58 -23.19 4.98 -19.36
CA GLU A 58 -22.25 4.47 -20.37
C GLU A 58 -21.18 3.57 -19.75
N LEU A 59 -20.60 3.96 -18.59
CA LEU A 59 -19.65 3.13 -17.85
C LEU A 59 -20.28 1.82 -17.36
N LEU A 60 -21.51 1.86 -16.88
CA LEU A 60 -22.24 0.68 -16.46
C LEU A 60 -22.41 -0.32 -17.60
N VAL A 61 -22.80 0.16 -18.79
CA VAL A 61 -22.92 -0.66 -20.00
C VAL A 61 -21.58 -1.26 -20.44
N GLN A 62 -20.48 -0.53 -20.32
CA GLN A 62 -19.15 -1.06 -20.61
C GLN A 62 -18.72 -2.13 -19.60
N LEU A 63 -19.02 -1.95 -18.32
CA LEU A 63 -18.76 -2.96 -17.28
C LEU A 63 -19.59 -4.21 -17.51
N GLU A 64 -20.85 -4.08 -17.90
CA GLU A 64 -21.70 -5.22 -18.27
C GLU A 64 -21.12 -6.00 -19.45
N LYS A 65 -20.67 -5.32 -20.49
CA LYS A 65 -19.98 -5.97 -21.61
C LYS A 65 -18.75 -6.72 -21.17
N ILE A 66 -17.89 -6.11 -20.32
CA ILE A 66 -16.68 -6.76 -19.79
C ILE A 66 -17.04 -7.99 -18.96
N SER A 67 -18.08 -7.93 -18.13
CA SER A 67 -18.50 -9.03 -17.26
C SER A 67 -19.11 -10.22 -18.02
N ASN A 68 -19.74 -9.98 -19.17
CA ASN A 68 -20.43 -11.00 -19.96
C ASN A 68 -19.51 -11.73 -20.96
N PHE A 69 -18.26 -11.30 -21.11
CA PHE A 69 -17.33 -11.95 -22.03
C PHE A 69 -16.41 -12.95 -21.29
N GLU A 70 -16.26 -14.12 -21.88
CA GLU A 70 -15.38 -15.21 -21.40
C GLU A 70 -13.89 -14.82 -21.46
N PHE A 71 -13.53 -13.88 -22.39
CA PHE A 71 -12.18 -13.30 -22.52
C PHE A 71 -12.28 -11.77 -22.64
N VAL A 72 -11.72 -11.08 -21.67
CA VAL A 72 -11.62 -9.62 -21.69
C VAL A 72 -10.57 -9.21 -22.71
N ASN A 73 -10.95 -8.43 -23.73
CA ASN A 73 -10.05 -7.90 -24.74
C ASN A 73 -9.52 -6.52 -24.31
N ASP A 74 -8.27 -6.21 -24.68
CA ASP A 74 -7.64 -4.90 -24.42
C ASP A 74 -8.46 -3.72 -24.97
N GLU A 75 -9.17 -3.91 -26.10
CA GLU A 75 -10.05 -2.91 -26.69
C GLU A 75 -11.23 -2.54 -25.79
N MET A 76 -11.80 -3.51 -25.07
CA MET A 76 -12.90 -3.27 -24.12
C MET A 76 -12.43 -2.48 -22.91
N ILE A 77 -11.25 -2.83 -22.40
CA ILE A 77 -10.60 -2.11 -21.32
C ILE A 77 -10.27 -0.67 -21.75
N PHE A 78 -9.73 -0.51 -22.97
CA PHE A 78 -9.44 0.82 -23.53
C PHE A 78 -10.70 1.67 -23.67
N THR A 79 -11.80 1.08 -24.15
CA THR A 79 -13.08 1.77 -24.31
C THR A 79 -13.62 2.22 -22.93
N TYR A 80 -13.55 1.36 -21.91
CA TYR A 80 -13.93 1.72 -20.54
C TYR A 80 -13.12 2.91 -20.02
N PHE A 81 -11.80 2.89 -20.20
CA PHE A 81 -10.93 4.00 -19.78
C PHE A 81 -11.19 5.28 -20.56
N SER A 82 -11.54 5.20 -21.85
CA SER A 82 -11.87 6.39 -22.66
C SER A 82 -13.16 7.08 -22.19
N VAL A 83 -14.12 6.31 -21.67
CA VAL A 83 -15.32 6.87 -21.05
C VAL A 83 -14.99 7.47 -19.68
N LEU A 84 -14.12 6.81 -18.88
CA LEU A 84 -13.62 7.36 -17.63
C LEU A 84 -12.91 8.72 -17.82
N GLU A 85 -12.22 8.92 -18.93
CA GLU A 85 -11.57 10.20 -19.25
C GLU A 85 -12.57 11.35 -19.41
N LYS A 86 -13.84 11.08 -19.73
CA LYS A 86 -14.90 12.11 -19.77
C LYS A 86 -15.20 12.72 -18.40
N PHE A 87 -14.85 11.99 -17.31
CA PHE A 87 -14.92 12.50 -15.93
C PHE A 87 -13.61 13.20 -15.49
N SER A 88 -12.74 13.56 -16.44
CA SER A 88 -11.34 13.96 -16.18
C SER A 88 -11.19 15.22 -15.32
N ASP A 89 -12.18 16.09 -15.26
CA ASP A 89 -12.12 17.32 -14.46
C ASP A 89 -12.13 17.02 -12.94
N ASP A 90 -12.63 15.85 -12.53
CA ASP A 90 -12.71 15.41 -11.14
C ASP A 90 -11.73 14.26 -10.79
N ILE A 91 -11.19 13.55 -11.79
CA ILE A 91 -10.31 12.40 -11.57
C ILE A 91 -8.84 12.76 -11.79
N ASN A 92 -8.05 12.71 -10.72
CA ASN A 92 -6.61 12.91 -10.82
C ASN A 92 -5.89 11.66 -11.33
N TYR A 93 -5.86 11.44 -12.66
CA TYR A 93 -5.18 10.31 -13.31
C TYR A 93 -3.71 10.20 -12.96
N SER A 94 -3.03 11.32 -12.74
CA SER A 94 -1.62 11.28 -12.35
C SER A 94 -1.44 10.68 -10.96
N LYS A 95 -2.39 10.87 -10.06
CA LYS A 95 -2.42 10.25 -8.72
C LYS A 95 -2.65 8.75 -8.82
N ILE A 96 -3.64 8.32 -9.60
CA ILE A 96 -3.95 6.90 -9.82
C ILE A 96 -2.74 6.17 -10.46
N LYS A 97 -2.18 6.73 -11.53
CA LYS A 97 -1.00 6.17 -12.19
C LYS A 97 0.19 6.05 -11.25
N ARG A 98 0.39 7.03 -10.38
CA ARG A 98 1.45 7.03 -9.37
C ARG A 98 1.22 5.95 -8.31
N GLU A 99 -0.02 5.76 -7.87
CA GLU A 99 -0.41 4.72 -6.92
C GLU A 99 -0.19 3.32 -7.50
N VAL A 100 -0.67 3.06 -8.72
CA VAL A 100 -0.44 1.80 -9.45
C VAL A 100 1.06 1.53 -9.60
N ASN A 101 1.85 2.53 -10.00
CA ASN A 101 3.29 2.40 -10.14
C ASN A 101 3.98 2.13 -8.79
N ASN A 102 3.55 2.80 -7.71
CA ASN A 102 4.05 2.56 -6.36
C ASN A 102 3.80 1.11 -5.90
N ASN A 103 2.60 0.58 -6.15
CA ASN A 103 2.24 -0.79 -5.83
C ASN A 103 3.05 -1.80 -6.66
N HIS A 104 3.36 -1.47 -7.91
CA HIS A 104 4.18 -2.33 -8.79
C HIS A 104 5.65 -2.37 -8.35
N ILE A 105 6.22 -1.23 -7.95
CA ILE A 105 7.65 -1.13 -7.58
C ILE A 105 7.94 -1.81 -6.23
N LYS A 106 6.98 -1.82 -5.29
CA LYS A 106 7.11 -2.42 -3.94
C LYS A 106 8.36 -1.95 -3.19
N PHE A 107 8.51 -0.64 -3.03
CA PHE A 107 9.71 -0.01 -2.46
C PHE A 107 10.13 -0.63 -1.12
N PHE A 108 9.21 -0.84 -0.18
CA PHE A 108 9.53 -1.38 1.14
C PHE A 108 9.99 -2.85 1.09
N SER A 109 9.45 -3.66 0.18
CA SER A 109 9.93 -5.03 -0.01
C SER A 109 11.35 -5.06 -0.56
N LYS A 110 11.69 -4.17 -1.50
CA LYS A 110 13.06 -4.04 -2.02
C LYS A 110 14.02 -3.53 -0.96
N SER A 111 13.60 -2.54 -0.15
CA SER A 111 14.38 -2.07 0.98
C SER A 111 14.68 -3.19 1.97
N LEU A 112 13.68 -4.01 2.34
CA LEU A 112 13.85 -5.15 3.22
C LEU A 112 14.87 -6.16 2.69
N VAL A 113 14.78 -6.53 1.40
CA VAL A 113 15.74 -7.46 0.79
C VAL A 113 17.16 -6.90 0.87
N LEU A 114 17.34 -5.61 0.61
CA LEU A 114 18.66 -4.96 0.69
C LEU A 114 19.19 -4.92 2.14
N TYR A 115 18.31 -4.69 3.13
CA TYR A 115 18.70 -4.75 4.54
C TYR A 115 19.11 -6.18 4.95
N LEU A 116 18.40 -7.21 4.48
CA LEU A 116 18.77 -8.60 4.74
C LEU A 116 20.13 -8.94 4.10
N LEU A 117 20.38 -8.53 2.86
CA LEU A 117 21.68 -8.71 2.21
C LEU A 117 22.79 -7.95 2.96
N ALA A 118 22.53 -6.71 3.39
CA ALA A 118 23.47 -5.94 4.19
C ALA A 118 23.79 -6.64 5.52
N PHE A 119 22.79 -7.23 6.18
CA PHE A 119 22.99 -7.97 7.43
C PHE A 119 23.84 -9.22 7.24
N ILE A 120 23.60 -9.99 6.17
CA ILE A 120 24.42 -11.15 5.82
C ILE A 120 25.88 -10.72 5.56
N MET A 121 26.09 -9.65 4.77
CA MET A 121 27.43 -9.14 4.50
C MET A 121 28.13 -8.63 5.77
N LEU A 122 27.38 -8.04 6.70
CA LEU A 122 27.92 -7.64 7.99
C LEU A 122 28.37 -8.87 8.82
N GLY A 123 27.57 -9.93 8.85
CA GLY A 123 27.94 -11.18 9.52
C GLY A 123 29.19 -11.81 8.92
N VAL A 124 29.32 -11.82 7.59
CA VAL A 124 30.52 -12.30 6.89
C VAL A 124 31.75 -11.44 7.22
N SER A 125 31.56 -10.12 7.44
CA SER A 125 32.66 -9.22 7.80
C SER A 125 33.36 -9.60 9.12
N TRP A 126 32.64 -10.27 10.02
CA TRP A 126 33.25 -10.73 11.29
C TRP A 126 34.09 -12.00 11.15
N ILE A 127 33.90 -12.75 10.05
CA ILE A 127 34.62 -14.02 9.78
C ILE A 127 35.74 -13.80 8.77
N ALA A 128 35.48 -13.00 7.71
CA ALA A 128 36.42 -12.84 6.59
C ALA A 128 36.50 -11.37 6.11
N LYS A 129 37.72 -10.89 5.84
CA LYS A 129 38.02 -9.57 5.24
C LYS A 129 37.15 -8.42 5.76
N PRO A 130 37.27 -8.03 7.06
CA PRO A 130 36.32 -7.15 7.76
C PRO A 130 36.11 -5.81 7.04
N ILE A 131 37.17 -5.21 6.51
CA ILE A 131 37.08 -3.89 5.85
C ILE A 131 36.25 -3.95 4.56
N LEU A 132 36.43 -5.01 3.74
CA LEU A 132 35.74 -5.14 2.47
C LEU A 132 34.24 -5.40 2.69
N PHE A 133 33.90 -6.43 3.48
CA PHE A 133 32.50 -6.83 3.68
C PHE A 133 31.71 -5.78 4.48
N ARG A 134 32.35 -5.04 5.39
CA ARG A 134 31.71 -3.90 6.05
C ARG A 134 31.36 -2.80 5.05
N LYS A 135 32.25 -2.46 4.09
CA LYS A 135 31.95 -1.48 3.05
C LYS A 135 30.81 -1.94 2.14
N ILE A 136 30.76 -3.22 1.80
CA ILE A 136 29.67 -3.81 1.01
C ILE A 136 28.35 -3.72 1.79
N SER A 137 28.35 -4.09 3.08
CA SER A 137 27.19 -3.96 3.95
C SER A 137 26.71 -2.50 4.03
N LEU A 138 27.62 -1.54 4.22
CA LEU A 138 27.31 -0.12 4.23
C LEU A 138 26.68 0.35 2.90
N SER A 139 27.16 -0.16 1.77
CA SER A 139 26.57 0.17 0.47
C SER A 139 25.15 -0.38 0.34
N PHE A 140 24.91 -1.65 0.73
CA PHE A 140 23.58 -2.25 0.67
C PHE A 140 22.57 -1.55 1.60
N ILE A 141 22.95 -1.23 2.85
CA ILE A 141 22.04 -0.50 3.76
C ILE A 141 21.75 0.90 3.24
N SER A 142 22.72 1.59 2.64
CA SER A 142 22.51 2.94 2.07
C SER A 142 21.56 2.91 0.87
N ILE A 143 21.69 1.93 -0.01
CA ILE A 143 20.78 1.74 -1.15
C ILE A 143 19.38 1.34 -0.64
N GLY A 144 19.31 0.40 0.32
CA GLY A 144 18.06 0.00 0.96
C GLY A 144 17.36 1.17 1.63
N PHE A 145 18.13 2.04 2.30
CA PHE A 145 17.62 3.25 2.93
C PHE A 145 17.08 4.25 1.89
N ALA A 146 17.73 4.40 0.75
CA ALA A 146 17.21 5.22 -0.34
C ALA A 146 15.84 4.69 -0.82
N PHE A 147 15.67 3.38 -1.04
CA PHE A 147 14.38 2.78 -1.37
C PHE A 147 13.33 3.03 -0.28
N HIS A 148 13.73 2.97 0.99
CA HIS A 148 12.86 3.26 2.13
C HIS A 148 12.36 4.71 2.10
N ILE A 149 13.26 5.69 1.90
CA ILE A 149 12.92 7.11 1.74
C ILE A 149 11.94 7.32 0.58
N PHE A 150 12.26 6.77 -0.60
CA PHE A 150 11.38 6.88 -1.76
C PHE A 150 10.00 6.28 -1.52
N GLY A 151 9.93 5.16 -0.80
CA GLY A 151 8.66 4.56 -0.39
C GLY A 151 7.82 5.50 0.48
N ILE A 152 8.41 6.11 1.50
CA ILE A 152 7.74 7.08 2.39
C ILE A 152 7.28 8.31 1.61
N ILE A 153 8.17 8.92 0.79
CA ILE A 153 7.84 10.10 0.00
C ILE A 153 6.69 9.83 -0.98
N ASN A 154 6.72 8.70 -1.69
CA ASN A 154 5.63 8.33 -2.60
C ASN A 154 4.30 8.18 -1.87
N ARG A 155 4.28 7.54 -0.70
CA ARG A 155 3.06 7.45 0.11
C ARG A 155 2.55 8.83 0.52
N MET A 156 3.41 9.72 0.99
CA MET A 156 3.03 11.10 1.35
C MET A 156 2.37 11.83 0.17
N ILE A 157 2.94 11.68 -1.04
CA ILE A 157 2.41 12.33 -2.24
C ILE A 157 1.06 11.72 -2.66
N ILE A 158 0.92 10.40 -2.58
CA ILE A 158 -0.33 9.69 -2.95
C ILE A 158 -1.43 10.02 -1.94
N MET A 159 -1.12 9.95 -0.65
CA MET A 159 -2.11 10.09 0.43
C MET A 159 -2.41 11.54 0.80
N GLN A 160 -1.58 12.50 0.34
CA GLN A 160 -1.68 13.93 0.68
C GLN A 160 -1.72 14.16 2.21
N ARG A 161 -1.03 13.30 2.96
CA ARG A 161 -0.96 13.35 4.42
C ARG A 161 0.44 12.94 4.92
N PRO A 162 0.81 13.28 6.17
CA PRO A 162 2.10 12.90 6.75
C PRO A 162 2.27 11.38 6.87
N PRO A 163 3.52 10.88 6.87
CA PRO A 163 3.82 9.44 6.83
C PRO A 163 3.68 8.74 8.19
N VAL A 164 2.84 9.25 9.08
CA VAL A 164 2.63 8.78 10.46
C VAL A 164 1.14 8.68 10.81
N SER A 165 0.28 8.70 9.80
CA SER A 165 -1.16 8.74 9.99
C SER A 165 -1.78 7.38 10.31
N THR A 166 -1.13 6.27 9.95
CA THR A 166 -1.58 4.90 10.27
C THR A 166 -0.52 4.19 11.09
N LEU A 167 -0.92 3.12 11.80
CA LEU A 167 0.04 2.27 12.53
C LEU A 167 1.11 1.71 11.59
N TYR A 168 0.73 1.27 10.39
CA TYR A 168 1.65 0.83 9.36
C TYR A 168 2.67 1.90 8.99
N GLU A 169 2.22 3.13 8.72
CA GLU A 169 3.09 4.25 8.37
C GLU A 169 4.00 4.63 9.54
N SER A 170 3.48 4.63 10.76
CA SER A 170 4.28 4.91 11.97
C SER A 170 5.39 3.89 12.16
N ILE A 171 5.13 2.60 11.97
CA ILE A 171 6.15 1.54 12.06
C ILE A 171 7.26 1.76 11.03
N LEU A 172 6.90 2.08 9.79
CA LEU A 172 7.87 2.37 8.74
C LEU A 172 8.67 3.66 9.05
N PHE A 173 8.01 4.69 9.55
CA PHE A 173 8.68 5.94 9.93
C PHE A 173 9.67 5.75 11.10
N VAL A 174 9.30 4.99 12.14
CA VAL A 174 10.23 4.63 13.22
C VAL A 174 11.43 3.85 12.67
N GLY A 175 11.19 2.91 11.75
CA GLY A 175 12.25 2.17 11.06
C GLY A 175 13.18 3.09 10.27
N PHE A 176 12.63 4.08 9.58
CA PHE A 176 13.41 5.10 8.88
C PHE A 176 14.31 5.89 9.83
N VAL A 177 13.76 6.42 10.93
CA VAL A 177 14.52 7.20 11.92
C VAL A 177 15.63 6.36 12.54
N LEU A 178 15.34 5.12 12.90
CA LEU A 178 16.32 4.21 13.50
C LEU A 178 17.48 3.91 12.54
N VAL A 179 17.19 3.60 11.28
CA VAL A 179 18.25 3.34 10.27
C VAL A 179 19.04 4.62 10.00
N LEU A 180 18.40 5.79 9.94
CA LEU A 180 19.06 7.08 9.75
C LEU A 180 20.09 7.34 10.86
N ILE A 181 19.64 7.26 12.12
CA ILE A 181 20.50 7.49 13.29
C ILE A 181 21.65 6.47 13.29
N SER A 182 21.37 5.21 12.98
CA SER A 182 22.38 4.14 12.93
C SER A 182 23.43 4.39 11.85
N LEU A 183 23.04 4.90 10.68
CA LEU A 183 23.97 5.28 9.61
C LEU A 183 24.86 6.46 10.04
N ILE A 184 24.29 7.47 10.67
CA ILE A 184 25.05 8.63 11.21
C ILE A 184 26.06 8.13 12.25
N PHE A 185 25.61 7.28 13.17
CA PHE A 185 26.47 6.72 14.21
C PHE A 185 27.63 5.88 13.64
N GLU A 186 27.36 5.07 12.61
CA GLU A 186 28.39 4.29 11.93
C GLU A 186 29.41 5.17 11.18
N MET A 187 28.97 6.30 10.59
CA MET A 187 29.88 7.26 9.95
C MET A 187 30.86 7.87 10.93
N ILE A 188 30.46 8.06 12.20
CA ILE A 188 31.30 8.65 13.25
C ILE A 188 32.23 7.58 13.85
N ARG A 189 31.67 6.45 14.28
CA ARG A 189 32.44 5.45 15.05
C ARG A 189 33.19 4.43 14.20
N LYS A 190 32.62 4.02 13.08
CA LYS A 190 33.22 3.03 12.14
C LYS A 190 33.54 1.68 12.78
N ASP A 191 32.79 1.26 13.81
CA ASP A 191 32.99 0.03 14.56
C ASP A 191 31.99 -1.09 14.19
N SER A 192 31.11 -0.85 13.23
CA SER A 192 30.04 -1.75 12.77
C SER A 192 28.85 -1.91 13.72
N LEU A 193 28.88 -1.30 14.90
CA LEU A 193 27.76 -1.34 15.86
C LEU A 193 26.56 -0.58 15.33
N GLY A 194 26.78 0.58 14.70
CA GLY A 194 25.72 1.33 14.03
C GLY A 194 25.01 0.49 12.97
N LEU A 195 25.78 -0.15 12.08
CA LEU A 195 25.20 -1.03 11.05
C LEU A 195 24.39 -2.18 11.66
N PHE A 196 24.90 -2.81 12.71
CA PHE A 196 24.23 -3.93 13.36
C PHE A 196 22.88 -3.54 13.94
N VAL A 197 22.82 -2.47 14.73
CA VAL A 197 21.58 -1.98 15.35
C VAL A 197 20.58 -1.51 14.30
N GLY A 198 21.05 -0.72 13.29
CA GLY A 198 20.18 -0.23 12.23
C GLY A 198 19.59 -1.34 11.37
N LEU A 199 20.37 -2.36 11.06
CA LEU A 199 19.92 -3.50 10.27
C LEU A 199 18.91 -4.35 11.02
N ILE A 200 19.17 -4.70 12.30
CA ILE A 200 18.20 -5.48 13.11
C ILE A 200 16.90 -4.70 13.22
N GLY A 201 16.94 -3.46 13.67
CA GLY A 201 15.73 -2.66 13.86
C GLY A 201 15.00 -2.40 12.53
N GLY A 202 15.73 -2.06 11.46
CA GLY A 202 15.16 -1.86 10.14
C GLY A 202 14.47 -3.11 9.59
N ILE A 203 15.09 -4.28 9.71
CA ILE A 203 14.53 -5.57 9.27
C ILE A 203 13.28 -5.91 10.08
N VAL A 204 13.35 -5.86 11.42
CA VAL A 204 12.24 -6.22 12.31
C VAL A 204 11.03 -5.33 12.05
N LEU A 205 11.24 -4.01 11.98
CA LEU A 205 10.14 -3.07 11.73
C LEU A 205 9.53 -3.22 10.33
N HIS A 206 10.33 -3.56 9.30
CA HIS A 206 9.79 -3.88 7.97
C HIS A 206 8.95 -5.16 7.98
N PHE A 207 9.38 -6.22 8.70
CA PHE A 207 8.57 -7.44 8.83
C PHE A 207 7.25 -7.18 9.55
N ILE A 208 7.27 -6.40 10.63
CA ILE A 208 6.04 -6.02 11.33
C ILE A 208 5.14 -5.21 10.39
N GLY A 209 5.70 -4.23 9.66
CA GLY A 209 4.97 -3.45 8.66
C GLY A 209 4.35 -4.32 7.58
N LEU A 210 5.09 -5.28 7.01
CA LEU A 210 4.56 -6.20 5.99
C LEU A 210 3.41 -7.07 6.53
N LYS A 211 3.47 -7.50 7.79
CA LYS A 211 2.37 -8.23 8.42
C LYS A 211 1.10 -7.37 8.46
N TYR A 212 1.20 -6.12 8.92
CA TYR A 212 0.06 -5.20 8.92
C TYR A 212 -0.45 -4.88 7.51
N ALA A 213 0.42 -4.85 6.50
CA ALA A 213 0.02 -4.66 5.11
C ALA A 213 -0.74 -5.87 4.54
N ALA A 214 -0.48 -7.07 5.04
CA ALA A 214 -1.19 -8.29 4.62
C ALA A 214 -2.59 -8.42 5.23
N ASP A 215 -2.81 -7.81 6.40
CA ASP A 215 -4.09 -7.91 7.13
C ASP A 215 -5.18 -6.95 6.59
N GLY A 216 -4.89 -6.09 5.62
CA GLY A 216 -5.89 -5.20 5.03
C GLY A 216 -5.36 -4.00 4.26
N ASP A 217 -6.28 -3.08 3.90
CA ASP A 217 -5.96 -1.85 3.19
C ASP A 217 -5.11 -0.90 4.05
N THR A 218 -3.86 -0.73 3.65
CA THR A 218 -2.93 0.21 4.31
C THR A 218 -3.19 1.68 3.94
N LEU A 219 -4.11 1.93 3.02
CA LEU A 219 -4.46 3.24 2.50
C LEU A 219 -5.75 3.80 3.14
N GLY A 220 -6.44 3.00 3.96
CA GLY A 220 -7.68 3.38 4.64
C GLY A 220 -7.57 4.70 5.42
N MET A 221 -8.66 5.46 5.47
CA MET A 221 -8.73 6.67 6.27
C MET A 221 -8.84 6.34 7.75
N LEU A 222 -8.02 7.02 8.57
CA LEU A 222 -8.20 6.98 10.02
C LEU A 222 -9.48 7.71 10.41
N VAL A 223 -10.23 7.12 11.34
CA VAL A 223 -11.26 7.85 12.08
C VAL A 223 -10.52 8.94 12.86
N ALA A 224 -10.78 10.20 12.54
CA ALA A 224 -10.05 11.34 13.08
C ALA A 224 -10.33 11.50 14.58
N VAL A 225 -9.38 11.07 15.40
CA VAL A 225 -9.34 11.42 16.82
C VAL A 225 -8.89 12.89 17.01
N LEU A 226 -8.13 13.41 16.05
CA LEU A 226 -7.70 14.81 15.99
C LEU A 226 -8.08 15.36 14.60
N ASN A 227 -9.02 16.27 14.55
CA ASN A 227 -9.61 16.82 13.31
C ASN A 227 -8.65 17.74 12.50
N SER A 228 -7.33 17.66 12.74
CA SER A 228 -6.33 18.44 12.05
C SER A 228 -5.11 17.58 11.73
N ASN A 229 -4.88 17.33 10.44
CA ASN A 229 -3.70 16.61 9.95
C ASN A 229 -2.38 17.25 10.40
N PHE A 230 -2.36 18.56 10.59
CA PHE A 230 -1.18 19.29 11.03
C PHE A 230 -0.81 18.97 12.49
N TRP A 231 -1.76 19.05 13.41
CA TRP A 231 -1.52 18.76 14.83
C TRP A 231 -1.24 17.29 15.10
N LEU A 232 -1.95 16.39 14.41
CA LEU A 232 -1.68 14.95 14.45
C LEU A 232 -0.24 14.65 14.01
N SER A 233 0.19 15.25 12.93
CA SER A 233 1.53 15.13 12.35
C SER A 233 2.61 15.56 13.34
N ILE A 234 2.48 16.76 13.91
CA ILE A 234 3.46 17.28 14.87
C ILE A 234 3.50 16.38 16.11
N HIS A 235 2.34 16.00 16.64
CA HIS A 235 2.28 15.19 17.85
C HIS A 235 2.93 13.82 17.66
N VAL A 236 2.56 13.10 16.61
CA VAL A 236 3.11 11.76 16.33
C VAL A 236 4.59 11.83 15.98
N THR A 237 5.01 12.81 15.17
CA THR A 237 6.42 12.99 14.83
C THR A 237 7.26 13.30 16.08
N THR A 238 6.77 14.18 16.96
CA THR A 238 7.48 14.55 18.19
C THR A 238 7.62 13.39 19.18
N ILE A 239 6.59 12.51 19.27
CA ILE A 239 6.66 11.33 20.14
C ILE A 239 7.58 10.24 19.55
N THR A 240 7.68 10.16 18.22
CA THR A 240 8.44 9.12 17.52
C THR A 240 9.95 9.44 17.45
N PHE A 241 10.33 10.71 17.57
CA PHE A 241 11.72 11.15 17.69
C PHE A 241 12.25 11.07 19.10
#